data_3b7d844c5c6c4d7016d906b4a2abd24f
#
_entry.id   3b7d844c5c6c4d7016d906b4a2abd24f
#
_cell.length_a   1.000
_cell.length_b   1.000
_cell.length_c   1.000
_cell.angle_alpha   90.00
_cell.angle_beta   90.00
_cell.angle_gamma   90.00
#
_symmetry.space_group_name_H-M   'P 1'
#
loop_
_entity.id
_entity.type
_entity.pdbx_description
1 polymer ?
#
loop_
_entity_poly.entity_id
_entity_poly.type
_entity_poly.pdbx_seq_one_letter_code
_entity_poly.pdbx_strand_id
1 'polypeptide(L)'
;MNIYSDNLKGEIMTDRRDALASMFSAKGAKVNTNRGDEYYDNLLIKMNNRLDELEKTEAASKTSIEHVLEAEGLTRRDFMKWASAACAMLMLPPSFTPTILRAAELMNRVPVIWLELQDCAGNSEAILRSDAPTIDELILDVLSLEFNETLMAAAGHQAEEHLEEAMHTFKGKYICVVEGAIPLSMDGMYGTIGAKAETFEEHLIRVAKDSAAVVAVGTCATFGGVPAAAPNPTGAVGVQDVVKGKAIINIPACPANPANITGTILHFVLTGQIPELDHLNRPKFAFGYRIHDNCERRAHFDAGEFVEEWGDQGAENNFCLYKMGCKGPMTFNNCSIVRYNEAVNWPIGAGHGCIGCSEPQFWDKYATERPIADSRIKAPTGGVEKSVDEFGLGLLTAAGIGIGIHAVASIAAGKKEGDE
;
A
#
# COMPACT_ATOMS: atom_id res chain seq x y z
N MET A 1 -2.32 -18.69 -41.94
CA MET A 1 -2.98 -17.54 -41.29
C MET A 1 -2.57 -17.56 -39.83
N ASN A 2 -1.29 -17.37 -39.51
CA ASN A 2 -0.75 -17.42 -38.13
C ASN A 2 0.67 -16.83 -38.03
N ILE A 3 0.99 -15.78 -38.80
CA ILE A 3 2.33 -15.15 -38.78
C ILE A 3 2.29 -13.76 -38.13
N TYR A 4 1.09 -13.20 -37.86
CA TYR A 4 0.93 -11.85 -37.29
C TYR A 4 0.79 -11.81 -35.76
N SER A 5 0.56 -12.95 -35.07
CA SER A 5 0.37 -12.96 -33.62
C SER A 5 1.66 -13.05 -32.82
N ASP A 6 2.71 -13.68 -33.36
CA ASP A 6 3.94 -13.95 -32.57
C ASP A 6 4.92 -12.77 -32.55
N ASN A 7 4.94 -11.93 -33.59
CA ASN A 7 5.78 -10.72 -33.62
C ASN A 7 5.22 -9.59 -32.71
N LEU A 8 3.90 -9.47 -32.60
CA LEU A 8 3.29 -8.47 -31.73
C LEU A 8 3.46 -8.80 -30.23
N LYS A 9 3.44 -10.09 -29.86
CA LYS A 9 3.72 -10.49 -28.48
C LYS A 9 5.17 -10.21 -28.08
N GLY A 10 6.12 -10.46 -28.96
CA GLY A 10 7.56 -10.21 -28.73
C GLY A 10 7.88 -8.72 -28.55
N GLU A 11 7.31 -7.83 -29.38
CA GLU A 11 7.55 -6.40 -29.29
C GLU A 11 6.87 -5.74 -28.08
N ILE A 12 5.65 -6.15 -27.73
CA ILE A 12 4.94 -5.65 -26.56
C ILE A 12 5.65 -6.09 -25.27
N MET A 13 6.20 -7.31 -25.22
CA MET A 13 6.96 -7.79 -24.06
C MET A 13 8.32 -7.10 -23.89
N THR A 14 9.03 -6.78 -24.96
CA THR A 14 10.30 -6.04 -24.88
C THR A 14 10.11 -4.59 -24.44
N ASP A 15 9.08 -3.91 -24.92
CA ASP A 15 8.78 -2.52 -24.57
C ASP A 15 8.36 -2.38 -23.09
N ARG A 16 7.54 -3.31 -22.57
CA ARG A 16 7.16 -3.37 -21.16
C ARG A 16 8.34 -3.66 -20.21
N ARG A 17 9.27 -4.54 -20.63
CA ARG A 17 10.47 -4.88 -19.83
C ARG A 17 11.46 -3.72 -19.75
N ASP A 18 11.59 -2.96 -20.81
CA ASP A 18 12.44 -1.76 -20.86
C ASP A 18 11.80 -0.61 -20.07
N ALA A 19 10.48 -0.50 -20.03
CA ALA A 19 9.75 0.41 -19.18
C ALA A 19 9.98 0.11 -17.68
N LEU A 20 9.92 -1.15 -17.25
CA LEU A 20 10.24 -1.56 -15.88
C LEU A 20 11.68 -1.22 -15.48
N ALA A 21 12.65 -1.54 -16.35
CA ALA A 21 14.05 -1.19 -16.11
C ALA A 21 14.24 0.34 -16.02
N SER A 22 13.47 1.13 -16.78
CA SER A 22 13.51 2.59 -16.75
C SER A 22 12.84 3.17 -15.51
N MET A 23 11.76 2.57 -15.00
CA MET A 23 11.08 2.98 -13.76
C MET A 23 12.00 2.84 -12.53
N PHE A 24 12.78 1.76 -12.48
CA PHE A 24 13.72 1.53 -11.38
C PHE A 24 15.11 2.14 -11.63
N SER A 25 15.42 2.53 -12.86
CA SER A 25 16.61 3.31 -13.19
C SER A 25 16.41 4.82 -13.07
N ALA A 26 15.22 5.28 -12.65
CA ALA A 26 14.95 6.68 -12.40
C ALA A 26 16.00 7.25 -11.44
N LYS A 27 16.92 7.98 -12.04
CA LYS A 27 18.12 8.53 -11.44
C LYS A 27 17.82 9.21 -10.11
N GLY A 28 18.32 8.67 -9.03
CA GLY A 28 18.59 9.45 -7.84
C GLY A 28 17.52 9.48 -6.75
N ALA A 29 16.48 8.68 -6.76
CA ALA A 29 15.72 8.43 -5.56
C ALA A 29 16.61 7.63 -4.60
N LYS A 30 17.39 8.32 -3.78
CA LYS A 30 17.95 7.74 -2.55
C LYS A 30 16.75 7.39 -1.69
N VAL A 31 16.24 6.21 -1.87
CA VAL A 31 15.32 5.61 -0.92
C VAL A 31 16.10 5.51 0.37
N ASN A 32 15.76 6.37 1.30
CA ASN A 32 16.35 6.35 2.63
C ASN A 32 15.77 5.13 3.36
N THR A 33 16.27 3.95 3.01
CA THR A 33 16.00 2.74 3.76
C THR A 33 16.77 2.88 5.06
N ASN A 34 16.12 3.37 6.11
CA ASN A 34 16.60 3.32 7.49
C ASN A 34 16.72 1.87 8.02
N ARG A 35 16.91 0.91 7.12
CA ARG A 35 17.14 -0.49 7.44
C ARG A 35 18.64 -0.68 7.54
N GLY A 36 19.15 -1.01 8.73
CA GLY A 36 20.56 -1.34 8.91
C GLY A 36 20.95 -2.59 8.11
N ASP A 37 22.22 -2.71 7.77
CA ASP A 37 22.79 -3.87 7.07
C ASP A 37 22.42 -5.19 7.79
N GLU A 38 22.36 -5.18 9.11
CA GLU A 38 21.99 -6.32 9.95
C GLU A 38 20.59 -6.91 9.62
N TYR A 39 19.60 -6.09 9.28
CA TYR A 39 18.28 -6.58 8.87
C TYR A 39 18.39 -7.43 7.58
N TYR A 40 19.09 -6.92 6.58
CA TYR A 40 19.22 -7.62 5.29
C TYR A 40 20.07 -8.87 5.43
N ASP A 41 21.15 -8.84 6.21
CA ASP A 41 22.01 -9.99 6.48
C ASP A 41 21.21 -11.11 7.17
N ASN A 42 20.41 -10.77 8.19
CA ASN A 42 19.55 -11.72 8.88
C ASN A 42 18.46 -12.29 7.96
N LEU A 43 17.86 -11.47 7.11
CA LEU A 43 16.87 -11.93 6.12
C LEU A 43 17.50 -12.90 5.12
N LEU A 44 18.66 -12.56 4.58
CA LEU A 44 19.40 -13.39 3.63
C LEU A 44 19.79 -14.77 4.21
N ILE A 45 20.25 -14.77 5.47
CA ILE A 45 20.56 -16.03 6.19
C ILE A 45 19.31 -16.89 6.35
N LYS A 46 18.18 -16.31 6.76
CA LYS A 46 16.93 -17.04 6.93
C LYS A 46 16.43 -17.63 5.61
N MET A 47 16.50 -16.83 4.54
CA MET A 47 16.11 -17.30 3.20
C MET A 47 16.96 -18.48 2.76
N ASN A 48 18.30 -18.36 2.83
CA ASN A 48 19.19 -19.44 2.41
C ASN A 48 18.97 -20.71 3.25
N ASN A 49 18.83 -20.61 4.56
CA ASN A 49 18.54 -21.76 5.41
C ASN A 49 17.24 -22.47 4.99
N ARG A 50 16.17 -21.70 4.70
CA ARG A 50 14.91 -22.27 4.20
C ARG A 50 15.08 -22.98 2.85
N LEU A 51 15.81 -22.34 1.93
CA LEU A 51 16.06 -22.94 0.60
C LEU A 51 16.88 -24.21 0.71
N ASP A 52 17.87 -24.27 1.62
CA ASP A 52 18.66 -25.48 1.90
C ASP A 52 17.80 -26.62 2.46
N GLU A 53 16.76 -26.30 3.24
CA GLU A 53 15.79 -27.28 3.74
C GLU A 53 14.86 -27.78 2.62
N LEU A 54 14.35 -26.88 1.77
CA LEU A 54 13.51 -27.22 0.63
C LEU A 54 14.27 -28.10 -0.37
N GLU A 55 15.51 -27.78 -0.67
CA GLU A 55 16.34 -28.56 -1.60
C GLU A 55 16.60 -30.00 -1.10
N LYS A 56 16.62 -30.22 0.20
CA LYS A 56 16.76 -31.55 0.81
C LYS A 56 15.46 -32.35 0.79
N THR A 57 14.33 -31.70 0.82
CA THR A 57 13.01 -32.32 1.00
C THR A 57 12.23 -32.48 -0.29
N GLU A 58 12.45 -31.61 -1.27
CA GLU A 58 11.75 -31.61 -2.55
C GLU A 58 12.78 -31.58 -3.70
N ALA A 59 12.83 -32.64 -4.52
CA ALA A 59 13.45 -32.52 -5.84
C ALA A 59 12.71 -31.43 -6.62
N ALA A 60 13.44 -30.59 -7.36
CA ALA A 60 12.91 -29.49 -8.17
C ALA A 60 11.59 -29.89 -8.84
N SER A 61 10.50 -29.28 -8.41
CA SER A 61 9.17 -29.64 -8.88
C SER A 61 8.97 -29.07 -10.29
N LYS A 62 8.29 -29.81 -11.17
CA LYS A 62 7.83 -29.29 -12.47
C LYS A 62 6.84 -28.13 -12.35
N THR A 63 6.46 -27.77 -11.14
CA THR A 63 5.57 -26.65 -10.80
C THR A 63 6.33 -25.49 -10.17
N SER A 64 7.67 -25.48 -10.18
CA SER A 64 8.46 -24.35 -9.71
C SER A 64 8.20 -23.11 -10.58
N ILE A 65 8.35 -21.94 -9.99
CA ILE A 65 8.18 -20.65 -10.69
C ILE A 65 9.10 -20.59 -11.91
N GLU A 66 10.36 -21.01 -11.79
CA GLU A 66 11.30 -21.06 -12.92
C GLU A 66 10.77 -21.93 -14.06
N HIS A 67 10.30 -23.16 -13.75
CA HIS A 67 9.83 -24.09 -14.78
C HIS A 67 8.61 -23.55 -15.54
N VAL A 68 7.71 -22.88 -14.83
CA VAL A 68 6.53 -22.24 -15.43
C VAL A 68 6.95 -21.09 -16.34
N LEU A 69 7.85 -20.21 -15.90
CA LEU A 69 8.36 -19.09 -16.70
C LEU A 69 9.15 -19.56 -17.92
N GLU A 70 9.91 -20.67 -17.83
CA GLU A 70 10.57 -21.28 -18.98
C GLU A 70 9.58 -21.88 -19.99
N ALA A 71 8.50 -22.48 -19.52
CA ALA A 71 7.43 -22.99 -20.39
C ALA A 71 6.74 -21.88 -21.18
N GLU A 72 6.66 -20.67 -20.64
CA GLU A 72 6.18 -19.46 -21.31
C GLU A 72 7.22 -18.81 -22.26
N GLY A 73 8.39 -19.44 -22.43
CA GLY A 73 9.41 -19.00 -23.38
C GLY A 73 10.38 -17.93 -22.88
N LEU A 74 10.45 -17.73 -21.57
CA LEU A 74 11.44 -16.84 -20.95
C LEU A 74 12.82 -17.47 -20.98
N THR A 75 13.81 -16.69 -21.44
CA THR A 75 15.20 -17.14 -21.41
C THR A 75 15.81 -16.95 -20.01
N ARG A 76 16.91 -17.66 -19.72
CA ARG A 76 17.68 -17.43 -18.49
C ARG A 76 18.05 -15.97 -18.25
N ARG A 77 18.29 -15.23 -19.30
CA ARG A 77 18.60 -13.78 -19.21
C ARG A 77 17.38 -12.98 -18.76
N ASP A 78 16.19 -13.35 -19.23
CA ASP A 78 14.94 -12.71 -18.84
C ASP A 78 14.59 -13.05 -17.40
N PHE A 79 14.87 -14.28 -16.98
CA PHE A 79 14.69 -14.71 -15.60
C PHE A 79 15.62 -13.95 -14.63
N MET A 80 16.89 -13.69 -15.02
CA MET A 80 17.78 -12.82 -14.27
C MET A 80 17.26 -11.38 -14.15
N LYS A 81 16.68 -10.84 -15.22
CA LYS A 81 16.05 -9.51 -15.19
C LYS A 81 14.83 -9.49 -14.25
N TRP A 82 14.00 -10.54 -14.35
CA TRP A 82 12.85 -10.71 -13.46
C TRP A 82 13.26 -10.73 -11.98
N ALA A 83 14.24 -11.52 -11.59
CA ALA A 83 14.73 -11.58 -10.21
C ALA A 83 15.31 -10.25 -9.73
N SER A 84 16.01 -9.52 -10.61
CA SER A 84 16.53 -8.18 -10.29
C SER A 84 15.40 -7.17 -10.12
N ALA A 85 14.36 -7.24 -10.93
CA ALA A 85 13.16 -6.41 -10.81
C ALA A 85 12.39 -6.73 -9.52
N ALA A 86 12.28 -8.03 -9.17
CA ALA A 86 11.70 -8.45 -7.90
C ALA A 86 12.46 -7.90 -6.70
N CYS A 87 13.80 -7.95 -6.71
CA CYS A 87 14.62 -7.31 -5.67
C CYS A 87 14.32 -5.80 -5.56
N ALA A 88 14.26 -5.10 -6.68
CA ALA A 88 13.99 -3.66 -6.68
C ALA A 88 12.58 -3.34 -6.16
N MET A 89 11.56 -4.09 -6.59
CA MET A 89 10.19 -3.95 -6.11
C MET A 89 10.08 -4.16 -4.60
N LEU A 90 10.77 -5.17 -4.09
CA LEU A 90 10.79 -5.52 -2.66
C LEU A 90 11.75 -4.64 -1.85
N MET A 91 12.41 -3.67 -2.48
CA MET A 91 13.47 -2.84 -1.88
C MET A 91 14.58 -3.66 -1.22
N LEU A 92 14.89 -4.82 -1.80
CA LEU A 92 16.00 -5.66 -1.37
C LEU A 92 17.30 -5.22 -2.07
N PRO A 93 18.45 -5.32 -1.39
CA PRO A 93 19.74 -5.09 -2.04
C PRO A 93 19.97 -6.04 -3.23
N PRO A 94 20.69 -5.61 -4.27
CA PRO A 94 21.01 -6.46 -5.43
C PRO A 94 21.69 -7.79 -5.09
N SER A 95 22.34 -7.87 -3.92
CA SER A 95 22.94 -9.09 -3.38
C SER A 95 21.94 -10.22 -3.13
N PHE A 96 20.64 -9.91 -3.07
CA PHE A 96 19.58 -10.91 -2.94
C PHE A 96 19.22 -11.60 -4.27
N THR A 97 19.62 -11.05 -5.41
CA THR A 97 19.24 -11.61 -6.74
C THR A 97 19.54 -13.12 -6.86
N PRO A 98 20.72 -13.65 -6.48
CA PRO A 98 20.96 -15.09 -6.56
C PRO A 98 20.02 -15.92 -5.67
N THR A 99 19.69 -15.41 -4.49
CA THR A 99 18.80 -16.10 -3.55
C THR A 99 17.35 -16.06 -4.04
N ILE A 100 16.90 -14.97 -4.66
CA ILE A 100 15.58 -14.87 -5.29
C ILE A 100 15.47 -15.83 -6.47
N LEU A 101 16.51 -15.95 -7.30
CA LEU A 101 16.55 -16.95 -8.39
C LEU A 101 16.39 -18.36 -7.83
N ARG A 102 17.21 -18.72 -6.85
CA ARG A 102 17.12 -20.04 -6.20
C ARG A 102 15.77 -20.31 -5.56
N ALA A 103 15.14 -19.27 -4.97
CA ALA A 103 13.79 -19.38 -4.45
C ALA A 103 12.78 -19.69 -5.54
N ALA A 104 12.82 -19.01 -6.67
CA ALA A 104 11.93 -19.25 -7.79
C ALA A 104 12.13 -20.63 -8.43
N GLU A 105 13.36 -21.18 -8.40
CA GLU A 105 13.66 -22.56 -8.86
C GLU A 105 13.02 -23.64 -7.96
N LEU A 106 12.96 -23.39 -6.65
CA LEU A 106 12.57 -24.40 -5.66
C LEU A 106 11.12 -24.26 -5.18
N MET A 107 10.49 -23.10 -5.34
CA MET A 107 9.18 -22.83 -4.75
C MET A 107 8.04 -23.10 -5.72
N ASN A 108 7.02 -23.76 -5.20
CA ASN A 108 5.75 -23.94 -5.89
C ASN A 108 4.91 -22.68 -5.80
N ARG A 109 3.93 -22.54 -6.72
CA ARG A 109 2.90 -21.50 -6.65
C ARG A 109 2.21 -21.53 -5.30
N VAL A 110 1.95 -20.34 -4.73
CA VAL A 110 1.30 -20.24 -3.42
C VAL A 110 -0.22 -20.17 -3.61
N PRO A 111 -0.98 -21.05 -2.95
CA PRO A 111 -2.43 -21.01 -2.98
C PRO A 111 -2.93 -19.73 -2.32
N VAL A 112 -3.87 -19.05 -2.97
CA VAL A 112 -4.52 -17.81 -2.48
C VAL A 112 -6.02 -18.01 -2.46
N ILE A 113 -6.62 -17.76 -1.31
CA ILE A 113 -8.06 -17.63 -1.14
C ILE A 113 -8.35 -16.15 -0.89
N TRP A 114 -9.05 -15.52 -1.81
CA TRP A 114 -9.38 -14.09 -1.77
C TRP A 114 -10.84 -13.92 -1.46
N LEU A 115 -11.16 -13.37 -0.30
CA LEU A 115 -12.51 -13.10 0.17
C LEU A 115 -12.91 -11.66 -0.13
N GLU A 116 -14.13 -11.49 -0.63
CA GLU A 116 -14.77 -10.19 -0.83
C GLU A 116 -15.92 -10.06 0.16
N LEU A 117 -15.82 -9.09 1.07
CA LEU A 117 -16.77 -8.90 2.16
C LEU A 117 -17.61 -7.63 1.92
N GLN A 118 -17.65 -6.67 2.87
CA GLN A 118 -18.33 -5.40 2.65
C GLN A 118 -17.41 -4.44 1.88
N ASP A 119 -17.42 -4.54 0.56
CA ASP A 119 -16.49 -3.89 -0.35
C ASP A 119 -17.15 -3.24 -1.57
N CYS A 120 -16.32 -2.88 -2.54
CA CYS A 120 -16.72 -2.37 -3.85
C CYS A 120 -16.01 -3.11 -5.00
N ALA A 121 -15.36 -4.25 -4.74
CA ALA A 121 -14.47 -4.99 -5.64
C ALA A 121 -13.30 -4.15 -6.23
N GLY A 122 -13.02 -2.97 -5.65
CA GLY A 122 -12.04 -2.02 -6.17
C GLY A 122 -10.61 -2.52 -6.11
N ASN A 123 -10.26 -3.39 -5.15
CA ASN A 123 -8.93 -3.96 -5.08
C ASN A 123 -8.78 -5.16 -6.00
N SER A 124 -9.83 -5.97 -6.18
CA SER A 124 -9.90 -7.01 -7.21
C SER A 124 -9.78 -6.39 -8.61
N GLU A 125 -10.47 -5.29 -8.88
CA GLU A 125 -10.28 -4.50 -10.11
C GLU A 125 -8.87 -3.93 -10.23
N ALA A 126 -8.28 -3.44 -9.14
CA ALA A 126 -6.93 -2.90 -9.15
C ALA A 126 -5.88 -3.96 -9.48
N ILE A 127 -5.97 -5.18 -8.91
CA ILE A 127 -4.99 -6.25 -9.16
C ILE A 127 -5.00 -6.70 -10.62
N LEU A 128 -6.14 -6.61 -11.32
CA LEU A 128 -6.23 -6.87 -12.75
C LEU A 128 -5.40 -5.91 -13.60
N ARG A 129 -4.98 -4.78 -13.03
CA ARG A 129 -4.10 -3.79 -13.66
C ARG A 129 -2.64 -3.93 -13.23
N SER A 130 -2.29 -5.09 -12.68
CA SER A 130 -0.89 -5.39 -12.40
C SER A 130 -0.10 -5.46 -13.69
N ASP A 131 1.08 -4.85 -13.71
CA ASP A 131 1.92 -4.69 -14.90
C ASP A 131 3.28 -5.39 -14.76
N ALA A 132 3.67 -5.69 -13.50
CA ALA A 132 4.94 -6.37 -13.24
C ALA A 132 4.92 -7.16 -11.92
N PRO A 133 4.60 -8.46 -11.95
CA PRO A 133 4.12 -9.25 -13.08
C PRO A 133 2.76 -8.79 -13.57
N THR A 134 2.41 -9.10 -14.83
CA THR A 134 1.06 -8.91 -15.35
C THR A 134 0.08 -9.83 -14.62
N ILE A 135 -1.22 -9.55 -14.71
CA ILE A 135 -2.21 -10.35 -13.98
C ILE A 135 -2.22 -11.81 -14.39
N ASP A 136 -2.04 -12.10 -15.66
CA ASP A 136 -1.92 -13.46 -16.19
C ASP A 136 -0.66 -14.17 -15.66
N GLU A 137 0.50 -13.51 -15.70
CA GLU A 137 1.74 -14.03 -15.07
C GLU A 137 1.56 -14.24 -13.57
N LEU A 138 0.88 -13.31 -12.89
CA LEU A 138 0.65 -13.40 -11.46
C LEU A 138 -0.21 -14.62 -11.09
N ILE A 139 -1.36 -14.80 -11.75
CA ILE A 139 -2.33 -15.86 -11.44
C ILE A 139 -1.86 -17.22 -11.96
N LEU A 140 -1.22 -17.26 -13.13
CA LEU A 140 -0.87 -18.53 -13.77
C LEU A 140 0.50 -19.05 -13.33
N ASP A 141 1.44 -18.15 -13.03
CA ASP A 141 2.85 -18.54 -12.87
C ASP A 141 3.34 -18.42 -11.41
N VAL A 142 2.86 -17.41 -10.68
CA VAL A 142 3.38 -17.09 -9.34
C VAL A 142 2.44 -17.56 -8.22
N LEU A 143 1.16 -17.36 -8.41
CA LEU A 143 0.11 -17.72 -7.44
C LEU A 143 -0.75 -18.85 -7.99
N SER A 144 -1.47 -19.51 -7.11
CA SER A 144 -2.61 -20.36 -7.46
C SER A 144 -3.84 -19.70 -6.84
N LEU A 145 -4.58 -18.93 -7.64
CA LEU A 145 -5.79 -18.28 -7.16
C LEU A 145 -6.91 -19.31 -7.07
N GLU A 146 -7.10 -19.86 -5.88
CA GLU A 146 -8.04 -20.96 -5.65
C GLU A 146 -9.48 -20.44 -5.51
N PHE A 147 -9.66 -19.24 -4.97
CA PHE A 147 -10.98 -18.68 -4.76
C PHE A 147 -10.93 -17.14 -4.86
N ASN A 148 -11.87 -16.57 -5.59
CA ASN A 148 -12.16 -15.12 -5.63
C ASN A 148 -13.54 -14.94 -6.21
N GLU A 149 -14.47 -14.33 -5.47
CA GLU A 149 -15.89 -14.22 -5.86
C GLU A 149 -16.09 -13.46 -7.17
N THR A 150 -15.29 -12.42 -7.43
CA THR A 150 -15.41 -11.59 -8.63
C THR A 150 -14.81 -12.27 -9.88
N LEU A 151 -13.71 -13.00 -9.74
CA LEU A 151 -12.93 -13.49 -10.89
C LEU A 151 -13.23 -14.94 -11.27
N MET A 152 -13.74 -15.76 -10.32
CA MET A 152 -14.01 -17.16 -10.57
C MET A 152 -15.27 -17.38 -11.41
N ALA A 153 -15.25 -18.42 -12.24
CA ALA A 153 -16.42 -18.78 -13.04
C ALA A 153 -17.46 -19.60 -12.26
N ALA A 154 -17.06 -20.30 -11.19
CA ALA A 154 -17.95 -21.10 -10.35
C ALA A 154 -18.88 -20.19 -9.54
N ALA A 155 -20.10 -20.67 -9.27
CA ALA A 155 -21.08 -19.97 -8.45
C ALA A 155 -21.89 -20.95 -7.57
N GLY A 156 -22.54 -20.42 -6.51
CA GLY A 156 -23.38 -21.19 -5.62
C GLY A 156 -22.66 -22.36 -4.96
N HIS A 157 -23.27 -23.53 -4.91
CA HIS A 157 -22.71 -24.71 -4.26
C HIS A 157 -21.36 -25.14 -4.84
N GLN A 158 -21.15 -24.98 -6.15
CA GLN A 158 -19.87 -25.31 -6.78
C GLN A 158 -18.72 -24.43 -6.25
N ALA A 159 -18.96 -23.15 -6.05
CA ALA A 159 -17.98 -22.23 -5.48
C ALA A 159 -17.68 -22.58 -4.01
N GLU A 160 -18.72 -22.88 -3.22
CA GLU A 160 -18.55 -23.29 -1.82
C GLU A 160 -17.77 -24.62 -1.69
N GLU A 161 -18.11 -25.63 -2.51
CA GLU A 161 -17.40 -26.91 -2.52
C GLU A 161 -15.92 -26.72 -2.88
N HIS A 162 -15.62 -25.87 -3.86
CA HIS A 162 -14.25 -25.57 -4.25
C HIS A 162 -13.48 -24.83 -3.14
N LEU A 163 -14.11 -23.88 -2.44
CA LEU A 163 -13.52 -23.22 -1.28
C LEU A 163 -13.16 -24.22 -0.18
N GLU A 164 -14.08 -25.13 0.16
CA GLU A 164 -13.83 -26.15 1.18
C GLU A 164 -12.71 -27.10 0.77
N GLU A 165 -12.67 -27.51 -0.50
CA GLU A 165 -11.60 -28.34 -1.05
C GLU A 165 -10.25 -27.64 -0.99
N ALA A 166 -10.18 -26.36 -1.38
CA ALA A 166 -8.98 -25.55 -1.30
C ALA A 166 -8.47 -25.39 0.14
N MET A 167 -9.35 -25.08 1.07
CA MET A 167 -9.01 -24.95 2.50
C MET A 167 -8.48 -26.26 3.07
N HIS A 168 -9.05 -27.42 2.67
CA HIS A 168 -8.62 -28.72 3.12
C HIS A 168 -7.28 -29.11 2.50
N THR A 169 -7.14 -28.96 1.19
CA THR A 169 -5.96 -29.37 0.40
C THR A 169 -4.73 -28.56 0.78
N PHE A 170 -4.90 -27.27 0.94
CA PHE A 170 -3.81 -26.33 1.23
C PHE A 170 -3.74 -25.87 2.68
N LYS A 171 -4.30 -26.64 3.59
CA LYS A 171 -4.31 -26.31 5.02
C LYS A 171 -2.93 -25.90 5.55
N GLY A 172 -2.85 -24.71 6.17
CA GLY A 172 -1.61 -24.14 6.69
C GLY A 172 -0.63 -23.60 5.65
N LYS A 173 -0.99 -23.64 4.35
CA LYS A 173 -0.13 -23.21 3.25
C LYS A 173 -0.70 -22.04 2.45
N TYR A 174 -2.02 -21.86 2.41
CA TYR A 174 -2.64 -20.78 1.63
C TYR A 174 -2.57 -19.43 2.34
N ILE A 175 -2.52 -18.39 1.55
CA ILE A 175 -2.69 -17.00 2.00
C ILE A 175 -4.19 -16.67 1.92
N CYS A 176 -4.76 -16.17 3.03
CA CYS A 176 -6.09 -15.58 3.04
C CYS A 176 -5.97 -14.09 2.74
N VAL A 177 -6.38 -13.68 1.56
CA VAL A 177 -6.52 -12.26 1.18
C VAL A 177 -7.93 -11.83 1.46
N VAL A 178 -8.10 -10.66 2.06
CA VAL A 178 -9.41 -10.12 2.44
C VAL A 178 -9.57 -8.72 1.84
N GLU A 179 -10.62 -8.53 1.06
CA GLU A 179 -11.11 -7.25 0.58
C GLU A 179 -12.44 -6.94 1.27
N GLY A 180 -12.63 -5.67 1.67
CA GLY A 180 -13.85 -5.25 2.34
C GLY A 180 -13.80 -5.22 3.86
N ALA A 181 -14.73 -4.47 4.46
CA ALA A 181 -14.91 -4.37 5.91
C ALA A 181 -15.78 -5.52 6.44
N ILE A 182 -15.76 -5.70 7.75
CA ILE A 182 -16.57 -6.71 8.43
C ILE A 182 -17.69 -6.01 9.18
N PRO A 183 -18.97 -6.16 8.77
CA PRO A 183 -20.11 -5.60 9.50
C PRO A 183 -20.41 -6.43 10.73
N LEU A 184 -20.42 -5.80 11.92
CA LEU A 184 -20.68 -6.49 13.18
C LEU A 184 -22.05 -6.15 13.79
N SER A 185 -22.72 -5.09 13.34
CA SER A 185 -24.06 -4.74 13.86
C SER A 185 -25.10 -5.79 13.50
N MET A 186 -26.12 -5.93 14.33
CA MET A 186 -27.19 -6.93 14.19
C MET A 186 -26.63 -8.37 14.04
N ASP A 187 -25.67 -8.73 14.88
CA ASP A 187 -25.01 -10.04 14.88
C ASP A 187 -24.40 -10.41 13.49
N GLY A 188 -23.83 -9.41 12.79
CA GLY A 188 -23.20 -9.59 11.50
C GLY A 188 -24.14 -9.72 10.28
N MET A 189 -25.45 -9.62 10.46
CA MET A 189 -26.46 -9.88 9.44
C MET A 189 -26.51 -8.85 8.29
N TYR A 190 -25.71 -7.78 8.36
CA TYR A 190 -25.57 -6.85 7.24
C TYR A 190 -24.72 -7.40 6.07
N GLY A 191 -24.07 -8.54 6.25
CA GLY A 191 -23.32 -9.20 5.18
C GLY A 191 -23.31 -10.71 5.42
N THR A 192 -23.93 -11.47 4.51
CA THR A 192 -23.97 -12.94 4.56
C THR A 192 -23.59 -13.52 3.22
N ILE A 193 -23.00 -14.71 3.22
CA ILE A 193 -22.57 -15.41 2.04
C ILE A 193 -22.97 -16.88 2.09
N GLY A 194 -23.10 -17.46 0.90
CA GLY A 194 -23.33 -18.88 0.71
C GLY A 194 -24.77 -19.35 1.04
N ALA A 195 -25.02 -20.63 0.75
CA ALA A 195 -26.35 -21.23 0.91
C ALA A 195 -26.81 -21.30 2.38
N LYS A 196 -25.87 -21.23 3.34
CA LYS A 196 -26.16 -21.26 4.78
C LYS A 196 -26.35 -19.87 5.38
N ALA A 197 -26.23 -18.81 4.56
CA ALA A 197 -26.22 -17.41 5.01
C ALA A 197 -25.22 -17.18 6.16
N GLU A 198 -24.00 -17.73 6.02
CA GLU A 198 -22.89 -17.50 6.94
C GLU A 198 -22.57 -16.01 6.99
N THR A 199 -22.42 -15.41 8.17
CA THR A 199 -22.05 -14.00 8.26
C THR A 199 -20.62 -13.78 7.75
N PHE A 200 -20.31 -12.58 7.28
CA PHE A 200 -18.94 -12.25 6.84
C PHE A 200 -17.90 -12.44 7.96
N GLU A 201 -18.30 -12.21 9.21
CA GLU A 201 -17.45 -12.47 10.37
C GLU A 201 -17.14 -13.97 10.55
N GLU A 202 -18.17 -14.81 10.53
CA GLU A 202 -18.01 -16.28 10.66
C GLU A 202 -17.20 -16.83 9.49
N HIS A 203 -17.50 -16.39 8.28
CA HIS A 203 -16.79 -16.79 7.06
C HIS A 203 -15.31 -16.43 7.12
N LEU A 204 -14.98 -15.19 7.49
CA LEU A 204 -13.61 -14.73 7.64
C LEU A 204 -12.86 -15.54 8.71
N ILE A 205 -13.45 -15.73 9.89
CA ILE A 205 -12.82 -16.48 10.98
C ILE A 205 -12.53 -17.92 10.56
N ARG A 206 -13.48 -18.54 9.86
CA ARG A 206 -13.37 -19.92 9.37
C ARG A 206 -12.22 -20.06 8.35
N VAL A 207 -12.17 -19.18 7.35
CA VAL A 207 -11.14 -19.23 6.30
C VAL A 207 -9.78 -18.81 6.86
N ALA A 208 -9.70 -17.76 7.65
CA ALA A 208 -8.44 -17.30 8.23
C ALA A 208 -7.79 -18.32 9.18
N LYS A 209 -8.58 -19.17 9.84
CA LYS A 209 -8.11 -20.11 10.86
C LYS A 209 -6.94 -20.99 10.44
N ASP A 210 -7.04 -21.57 9.26
CA ASP A 210 -6.07 -22.52 8.74
C ASP A 210 -5.14 -21.91 7.66
N SER A 211 -5.17 -20.58 7.46
CA SER A 211 -4.27 -19.88 6.55
C SER A 211 -2.84 -19.78 7.10
N ALA A 212 -1.85 -19.65 6.25
CA ALA A 212 -0.46 -19.35 6.61
C ALA A 212 -0.30 -17.90 7.08
N ALA A 213 -0.98 -16.97 6.40
CA ALA A 213 -1.02 -15.55 6.74
C ALA A 213 -2.34 -14.95 6.27
N VAL A 214 -2.71 -13.79 6.84
CA VAL A 214 -3.86 -12.99 6.42
C VAL A 214 -3.38 -11.67 5.87
N VAL A 215 -3.83 -11.31 4.67
CA VAL A 215 -3.50 -10.05 4.00
C VAL A 215 -4.78 -9.25 3.80
N ALA A 216 -4.92 -8.15 4.53
CA ALA A 216 -6.03 -7.22 4.39
C ALA A 216 -5.70 -6.20 3.30
N VAL A 217 -6.47 -6.20 2.20
CA VAL A 217 -6.22 -5.36 1.03
C VAL A 217 -7.27 -4.26 0.93
N GLY A 218 -6.79 -3.03 0.78
CA GLY A 218 -7.64 -1.85 0.78
C GLY A 218 -7.98 -1.35 2.18
N THR A 219 -8.36 -0.08 2.26
CA THR A 219 -8.63 0.57 3.55
C THR A 219 -9.88 0.02 4.24
N CYS A 220 -10.83 -0.55 3.50
CA CYS A 220 -12.01 -1.21 4.08
C CYS A 220 -11.59 -2.44 4.91
N ALA A 221 -10.80 -3.34 4.33
CA ALA A 221 -10.31 -4.52 5.05
C ALA A 221 -9.34 -4.16 6.18
N THR A 222 -8.52 -3.11 6.02
CA THR A 222 -7.50 -2.75 7.02
C THR A 222 -8.07 -2.00 8.22
N PHE A 223 -8.99 -1.05 8.00
CA PHE A 223 -9.44 -0.10 9.03
C PHE A 223 -10.95 0.15 9.04
N GLY A 224 -11.74 -0.63 8.31
CA GLY A 224 -13.18 -0.42 8.15
C GLY A 224 -13.56 0.44 6.94
N GLY A 225 -12.68 1.37 6.52
CA GLY A 225 -12.84 2.17 5.31
C GLY A 225 -14.11 3.02 5.23
N VAL A 226 -14.54 3.28 4.01
CA VAL A 226 -15.77 4.06 3.75
C VAL A 226 -17.01 3.43 4.39
N PRO A 227 -17.18 2.10 4.45
CA PRO A 227 -18.29 1.49 5.19
C PRO A 227 -18.36 1.87 6.67
N ALA A 228 -17.19 2.15 7.30
CA ALA A 228 -17.11 2.57 8.69
C ALA A 228 -17.32 4.09 8.89
N ALA A 229 -17.63 4.85 7.82
CA ALA A 229 -17.91 6.28 7.93
C ALA A 229 -19.10 6.56 8.87
N ALA A 230 -18.98 7.64 9.66
CA ALA A 230 -20.02 8.01 10.61
C ALA A 230 -21.38 8.21 9.92
N PRO A 231 -22.47 7.63 10.45
CA PRO A 231 -22.63 7.02 11.77
C PRO A 231 -22.28 5.52 11.87
N ASN A 232 -21.65 4.92 10.87
CA ASN A 232 -21.27 3.50 10.79
C ASN A 232 -22.47 2.55 11.11
N PRO A 233 -23.53 2.55 10.32
CA PRO A 233 -24.76 1.82 10.65
C PRO A 233 -24.57 0.30 10.67
N THR A 234 -23.61 -0.23 9.91
CA THR A 234 -23.32 -1.67 9.86
C THR A 234 -22.34 -2.13 10.94
N GLY A 235 -21.75 -1.20 11.71
CA GLY A 235 -20.69 -1.54 12.66
C GLY A 235 -19.44 -2.09 11.97
N ALA A 236 -19.13 -1.56 10.78
CA ALA A 236 -18.01 -2.01 9.96
C ALA A 236 -16.67 -1.78 10.66
N VAL A 237 -15.83 -2.81 10.67
CA VAL A 237 -14.48 -2.82 11.27
C VAL A 237 -13.47 -3.43 10.30
N GLY A 238 -12.17 -3.32 10.63
CA GLY A 238 -11.10 -3.98 9.88
C GLY A 238 -10.87 -5.43 10.30
N VAL A 239 -10.15 -6.18 9.47
CA VAL A 239 -9.79 -7.59 9.70
C VAL A 239 -9.09 -7.80 11.04
N GLN A 240 -8.19 -6.88 11.43
CA GLN A 240 -7.44 -6.98 12.69
C GLN A 240 -8.34 -6.89 13.95
N ASP A 241 -9.54 -6.34 13.81
CA ASP A 241 -10.49 -6.24 14.91
C ASP A 241 -11.21 -7.57 15.15
N VAL A 242 -11.31 -8.42 14.12
CA VAL A 242 -12.00 -9.71 14.15
C VAL A 242 -11.03 -10.88 14.27
N VAL A 243 -10.04 -10.98 13.40
CA VAL A 243 -9.08 -12.10 13.36
C VAL A 243 -8.04 -11.93 14.47
N LYS A 244 -7.93 -12.92 15.33
CA LYS A 244 -6.95 -12.93 16.44
C LYS A 244 -6.00 -14.12 16.32
N GLY A 245 -4.78 -13.95 16.84
CA GLY A 245 -3.78 -15.02 16.90
C GLY A 245 -3.12 -15.37 15.56
N LYS A 246 -3.34 -14.56 14.54
CA LYS A 246 -2.71 -14.67 13.22
C LYS A 246 -1.88 -13.43 12.90
N ALA A 247 -0.86 -13.61 12.08
CA ALA A 247 -0.16 -12.47 11.48
C ALA A 247 -1.05 -11.83 10.42
N ILE A 248 -1.32 -10.55 10.57
CA ILE A 248 -2.12 -9.75 9.63
C ILE A 248 -1.21 -8.71 8.98
N ILE A 249 -1.24 -8.66 7.67
CA ILE A 249 -0.51 -7.66 6.87
C ILE A 249 -1.54 -6.72 6.26
N ASN A 250 -1.44 -5.44 6.59
CA ASN A 250 -2.35 -4.41 6.11
C ASN A 250 -1.78 -3.70 4.88
N ILE A 251 -2.52 -3.70 3.77
CA ILE A 251 -2.17 -2.97 2.54
C ILE A 251 -3.28 -1.94 2.26
N PRO A 252 -3.32 -0.82 3.04
CA PRO A 252 -4.38 0.16 2.87
C PRO A 252 -4.17 0.98 1.59
N ALA A 253 -5.21 1.46 1.05
CA ALA A 253 -5.51 2.53 0.11
C ALA A 253 -6.90 2.24 -0.49
N CYS A 254 -7.46 3.16 -1.26
CA CYS A 254 -8.81 3.01 -1.79
C CYS A 254 -8.86 3.39 -3.28
N PRO A 255 -8.58 2.40 -4.17
CA PRO A 255 -8.07 1.06 -3.94
C PRO A 255 -6.57 1.00 -3.58
N ALA A 256 -6.11 -0.16 -3.10
CA ALA A 256 -4.69 -0.42 -2.90
C ALA A 256 -3.94 -0.47 -4.24
N ASN A 257 -2.67 -0.05 -4.22
CA ASN A 257 -1.86 -0.11 -5.44
C ASN A 257 -1.49 -1.57 -5.77
N PRO A 258 -1.70 -2.03 -7.03
CA PRO A 258 -1.34 -3.39 -7.47
C PRO A 258 0.09 -3.78 -7.12
N ALA A 259 1.06 -2.88 -7.32
CA ALA A 259 2.46 -3.14 -7.00
C ALA A 259 2.68 -3.42 -5.50
N ASN A 260 1.92 -2.76 -4.61
CA ASN A 260 2.01 -3.02 -3.17
C ASN A 260 1.39 -4.36 -2.78
N ILE A 261 0.27 -4.75 -3.41
CA ILE A 261 -0.38 -6.05 -3.22
C ILE A 261 0.58 -7.15 -3.68
N THR A 262 0.98 -7.10 -4.95
CA THR A 262 1.86 -8.06 -5.59
C THR A 262 3.21 -8.16 -4.87
N GLY A 263 3.83 -7.01 -4.56
CA GLY A 263 5.09 -6.95 -3.84
C GLY A 263 5.01 -7.60 -2.46
N THR A 264 3.92 -7.41 -1.73
CA THR A 264 3.73 -8.04 -0.40
C THR A 264 3.62 -9.56 -0.51
N ILE A 265 2.82 -10.04 -1.46
CA ILE A 265 2.64 -11.48 -1.68
C ILE A 265 3.95 -12.10 -2.17
N LEU A 266 4.61 -11.49 -3.16
CA LEU A 266 5.90 -11.95 -3.65
C LEU A 266 6.97 -11.97 -2.56
N HIS A 267 7.01 -10.97 -1.68
CA HIS A 267 7.93 -10.99 -0.55
C HIS A 267 7.73 -12.25 0.30
N PHE A 268 6.49 -12.56 0.66
CA PHE A 268 6.17 -13.75 1.44
C PHE A 268 6.51 -15.04 0.68
N VAL A 269 6.14 -15.12 -0.59
CA VAL A 269 6.43 -16.29 -1.44
C VAL A 269 7.94 -16.53 -1.52
N LEU A 270 8.71 -15.54 -1.94
CA LEU A 270 10.13 -15.69 -2.23
C LEU A 270 10.98 -15.80 -0.97
N THR A 271 10.62 -15.11 0.11
CA THR A 271 11.44 -15.10 1.33
C THR A 271 10.93 -16.05 2.41
N GLY A 272 9.67 -16.47 2.34
CA GLY A 272 8.98 -17.19 3.42
C GLY A 272 8.83 -16.40 4.70
N GLN A 273 9.04 -15.08 4.64
CA GLN A 273 8.97 -14.18 5.76
C GLN A 273 7.94 -13.09 5.48
N ILE A 274 7.29 -12.63 6.54
CA ILE A 274 6.47 -11.43 6.47
C ILE A 274 7.39 -10.22 6.28
N PRO A 275 7.08 -9.26 5.38
CA PRO A 275 7.87 -8.05 5.25
C PRO A 275 7.90 -7.28 6.56
N GLU A 276 8.92 -6.43 6.74
CA GLU A 276 8.96 -5.57 7.92
C GLU A 276 7.75 -4.64 7.94
N LEU A 277 7.02 -4.64 9.07
CA LEU A 277 5.78 -3.89 9.23
C LEU A 277 5.98 -2.65 10.10
N ASP A 278 5.16 -1.62 9.88
CA ASP A 278 5.03 -0.49 10.78
C ASP A 278 4.06 -0.80 11.95
N HIS A 279 3.77 0.20 12.78
CA HIS A 279 2.88 0.07 13.94
C HIS A 279 1.39 -0.19 13.58
N LEU A 280 1.02 -0.01 12.31
CA LEU A 280 -0.30 -0.31 11.75
C LEU A 280 -0.30 -1.62 10.94
N ASN A 281 0.72 -2.45 11.10
CA ASN A 281 0.93 -3.68 10.34
C ASN A 281 1.05 -3.48 8.82
N ARG A 282 1.51 -2.30 8.36
CA ARG A 282 1.70 -2.01 6.94
C ARG A 282 3.14 -2.30 6.53
N PRO A 283 3.40 -2.90 5.36
CA PRO A 283 4.76 -3.13 4.86
C PRO A 283 5.55 -1.83 4.73
N LYS A 284 6.68 -1.73 5.43
CA LYS A 284 7.50 -0.51 5.43
C LYS A 284 8.07 -0.15 4.06
N PHE A 285 8.25 -1.12 3.16
CA PHE A 285 8.69 -0.82 1.79
C PHE A 285 7.69 0.07 1.04
N ALA A 286 6.39 -0.06 1.34
CA ALA A 286 5.33 0.73 0.71
C ALA A 286 4.86 1.91 1.57
N PHE A 287 4.87 1.75 2.90
CA PHE A 287 4.27 2.70 3.85
C PHE A 287 5.27 3.27 4.85
N GLY A 288 6.58 3.14 4.60
CA GLY A 288 7.63 3.62 5.51
C GLY A 288 7.92 5.12 5.44
N TYR A 289 7.36 5.85 4.49
CA TYR A 289 7.58 7.30 4.29
C TYR A 289 6.30 7.99 3.82
N ARG A 290 6.25 9.30 4.03
CA ARG A 290 5.09 10.10 3.62
C ARG A 290 5.12 10.41 2.14
N ILE A 291 3.94 10.48 1.53
CA ILE A 291 3.78 10.92 0.14
C ILE A 291 4.49 12.26 -0.12
N HIS A 292 4.36 13.20 0.82
CA HIS A 292 4.94 14.53 0.73
C HIS A 292 6.46 14.53 0.58
N ASP A 293 7.15 13.55 1.20
CA ASP A 293 8.61 13.50 1.20
C ASP A 293 9.20 13.20 -0.19
N ASN A 294 8.43 12.51 -1.05
CA ASN A 294 8.82 12.13 -2.42
C ASN A 294 7.88 12.71 -3.49
N CYS A 295 7.11 13.76 -3.14
CA CYS A 295 6.17 14.38 -4.06
C CYS A 295 6.92 15.22 -5.13
N GLU A 296 6.52 15.07 -6.38
CA GLU A 296 7.06 15.88 -7.50
C GLU A 296 6.82 17.38 -7.33
N ARG A 297 5.76 17.77 -6.57
CA ARG A 297 5.44 19.17 -6.26
C ARG A 297 6.09 19.68 -4.95
N ARG A 298 7.02 18.92 -4.36
CA ARG A 298 7.65 19.28 -3.09
C ARG A 298 8.41 20.61 -3.17
N ALA A 299 9.12 20.86 -4.27
CA ALA A 299 9.87 22.10 -4.45
C ALA A 299 8.97 23.34 -4.39
N HIS A 300 7.77 23.26 -4.97
CA HIS A 300 6.77 24.33 -4.90
C HIS A 300 6.26 24.56 -3.48
N PHE A 301 6.09 23.49 -2.69
CA PHE A 301 5.75 23.65 -1.27
C PHE A 301 6.83 24.42 -0.52
N ASP A 302 8.09 24.04 -0.71
CA ASP A 302 9.23 24.68 -0.03
C ASP A 302 9.44 26.14 -0.49
N ALA A 303 9.06 26.46 -1.73
CA ALA A 303 9.06 27.82 -2.29
C ALA A 303 7.83 28.67 -1.90
N GLY A 304 6.81 28.08 -1.26
CA GLY A 304 5.57 28.77 -0.93
C GLY A 304 4.63 28.99 -2.12
N GLU A 305 4.81 28.22 -3.20
CA GLU A 305 4.03 28.29 -4.43
C GLU A 305 2.87 27.28 -4.35
N PHE A 306 1.66 27.79 -4.22
CA PHE A 306 0.45 26.99 -4.00
C PHE A 306 -0.61 27.27 -5.08
N VAL A 307 -1.41 26.23 -5.35
CA VAL A 307 -2.71 26.38 -6.00
C VAL A 307 -3.67 26.94 -4.95
N GLU A 308 -4.30 28.08 -5.26
CA GLU A 308 -5.25 28.77 -4.37
C GLU A 308 -6.70 28.45 -4.77
N GLU A 309 -6.94 28.29 -6.09
CA GLU A 309 -8.25 28.00 -6.67
C GLU A 309 -8.10 27.00 -7.84
N TRP A 310 -9.13 26.21 -8.10
CA TRP A 310 -9.13 25.29 -9.23
C TRP A 310 -9.06 26.06 -10.56
N GLY A 311 -8.02 25.79 -11.35
CA GLY A 311 -7.83 26.40 -12.67
C GLY A 311 -7.13 27.78 -12.62
N ASP A 312 -6.57 28.16 -11.48
CA ASP A 312 -5.73 29.35 -11.38
C ASP A 312 -4.34 29.15 -12.05
N GLN A 313 -3.55 30.19 -12.11
CA GLN A 313 -2.20 30.13 -12.66
C GLN A 313 -1.30 29.15 -11.88
N GLY A 314 -1.52 28.96 -10.60
CA GLY A 314 -0.84 27.96 -9.78
C GLY A 314 -1.14 26.53 -10.27
N ALA A 315 -2.40 26.27 -10.62
CA ALA A 315 -2.82 24.97 -11.17
C ALA A 315 -2.19 24.74 -12.56
N GLU A 316 -2.17 25.75 -13.42
CA GLU A 316 -1.51 25.67 -14.74
C GLU A 316 0.00 25.42 -14.64
N ASN A 317 0.66 25.95 -13.63
CA ASN A 317 2.08 25.77 -13.35
C ASN A 317 2.40 24.55 -12.48
N ASN A 318 1.42 23.71 -12.15
CA ASN A 318 1.59 22.53 -11.29
C ASN A 318 2.12 22.84 -9.87
N PHE A 319 1.76 23.98 -9.29
CA PHE A 319 2.11 24.35 -7.93
C PHE A 319 1.55 23.36 -6.89
N CYS A 320 2.02 23.46 -5.65
CA CYS A 320 1.62 22.55 -4.58
C CYS A 320 0.13 22.66 -4.23
N LEU A 321 -0.55 21.52 -4.11
CA LEU A 321 -1.98 21.41 -3.80
C LEU A 321 -2.29 21.47 -2.29
N TYR A 322 -1.33 21.87 -1.45
CA TYR A 322 -1.51 21.90 0.01
C TYR A 322 -2.71 22.76 0.44
N LYS A 323 -2.86 23.94 -0.12
CA LYS A 323 -3.99 24.84 0.17
C LYS A 323 -5.33 24.34 -0.39
N MET A 324 -5.30 23.45 -1.38
CA MET A 324 -6.46 22.75 -1.91
C MET A 324 -6.85 21.50 -1.10
N GLY A 325 -6.27 21.31 0.07
CA GLY A 325 -6.64 20.25 1.00
C GLY A 325 -5.82 18.96 0.87
N CYS A 326 -4.69 18.97 0.16
CA CYS A 326 -3.82 17.80 0.03
C CYS A 326 -3.34 17.27 1.38
N LYS A 327 -3.57 15.98 1.65
CA LYS A 327 -3.18 15.27 2.87
C LYS A 327 -1.82 14.56 2.75
N GLY A 328 -1.08 14.79 1.66
CA GLY A 328 0.25 14.19 1.45
C GLY A 328 1.20 14.31 2.65
N PRO A 329 1.26 15.46 3.38
CA PRO A 329 2.14 15.62 4.54
C PRO A 329 1.87 14.67 5.71
N MET A 330 0.69 14.06 5.79
CA MET A 330 0.30 13.15 6.88
C MET A 330 -0.04 11.73 6.40
N THR A 331 0.15 11.44 5.12
CA THR A 331 -0.20 10.15 4.51
C THR A 331 1.06 9.35 4.20
N PHE A 332 1.11 8.14 4.74
CA PHE A 332 2.20 7.20 4.48
C PHE A 332 1.79 6.26 3.34
N ASN A 333 2.44 6.41 2.18
CA ASN A 333 2.26 5.56 1.00
C ASN A 333 3.34 5.89 -0.03
N ASN A 334 3.59 4.97 -0.96
CA ASN A 334 4.56 5.12 -2.04
C ASN A 334 3.94 5.58 -3.39
N CYS A 335 2.71 6.09 -3.40
CA CYS A 335 2.00 6.53 -4.62
C CYS A 335 2.82 7.50 -5.49
N SER A 336 3.64 8.37 -4.88
CA SER A 336 4.51 9.30 -5.60
C SER A 336 5.63 8.62 -6.41
N ILE A 337 5.93 7.36 -6.08
CA ILE A 337 7.01 6.59 -6.70
C ILE A 337 6.43 5.55 -7.66
N VAL A 338 5.57 4.65 -7.14
CA VAL A 338 5.06 3.53 -7.94
C VAL A 338 3.91 3.93 -8.87
N ARG A 339 3.16 5.00 -8.51
CA ARG A 339 1.99 5.49 -9.27
C ARG A 339 0.98 4.37 -9.55
N TYR A 340 0.00 4.62 -10.41
CA TYR A 340 -1.02 3.66 -10.86
C TYR A 340 -0.97 3.52 -12.37
N ASN A 341 -1.57 2.45 -12.91
CA ASN A 341 -1.72 2.18 -14.33
C ASN A 341 -0.36 2.25 -15.06
N GLU A 342 0.51 1.29 -14.80
CA GLU A 342 1.86 1.22 -15.39
C GLU A 342 2.69 2.50 -15.13
N ALA A 343 2.59 3.02 -13.90
CA ALA A 343 3.25 4.25 -13.46
C ALA A 343 2.88 5.52 -14.22
N VAL A 344 1.79 5.51 -14.98
CA VAL A 344 1.35 6.67 -15.78
C VAL A 344 1.00 7.84 -14.89
N ASN A 345 0.21 7.63 -13.82
CA ASN A 345 -0.27 8.74 -13.00
C ASN A 345 -0.66 8.35 -11.57
N TRP A 346 -0.94 9.35 -10.77
CA TRP A 346 -1.44 9.26 -9.40
C TRP A 346 -2.21 10.53 -9.05
N PRO A 347 -3.00 10.60 -7.95
CA PRO A 347 -3.90 11.72 -7.71
C PRO A 347 -3.26 13.10 -7.79
N ILE A 348 -2.09 13.30 -7.15
CA ILE A 348 -1.41 14.60 -7.16
C ILE A 348 -0.84 14.93 -8.56
N GLY A 349 -0.30 13.94 -9.27
CA GLY A 349 0.13 14.07 -10.66
C GLY A 349 -1.02 14.44 -11.60
N ALA A 350 -2.23 13.95 -11.32
CA ALA A 350 -3.46 14.28 -12.05
C ALA A 350 -4.06 15.64 -11.67
N GLY A 351 -3.44 16.39 -10.74
CA GLY A 351 -3.92 17.70 -10.34
C GLY A 351 -4.89 17.71 -9.16
N HIS A 352 -5.13 16.57 -8.50
CA HIS A 352 -5.97 16.48 -7.30
C HIS A 352 -5.13 16.20 -6.04
N GLY A 353 -5.39 16.89 -4.94
CA GLY A 353 -4.69 16.66 -3.67
C GLY A 353 -4.88 15.23 -3.14
N CYS A 354 -3.87 14.72 -2.43
CA CYS A 354 -3.99 13.46 -1.71
C CYS A 354 -5.13 13.53 -0.68
N ILE A 355 -6.01 12.54 -0.66
CA ILE A 355 -7.12 12.45 0.31
C ILE A 355 -6.78 11.65 1.57
N GLY A 356 -5.56 11.10 1.65
CA GLY A 356 -5.14 10.32 2.82
C GLY A 356 -5.68 8.90 2.86
N CYS A 357 -6.01 8.31 1.71
CA CYS A 357 -6.79 7.06 1.63
C CYS A 357 -6.12 5.83 2.26
N SER A 358 -4.83 5.85 2.56
CA SER A 358 -4.10 4.80 3.27
C SER A 358 -4.02 5.00 4.79
N GLU A 359 -4.65 6.06 5.31
CA GLU A 359 -4.63 6.36 6.73
C GLU A 359 -5.94 5.96 7.43
N PRO A 360 -5.88 5.56 8.72
CA PRO A 360 -7.08 5.26 9.50
C PRO A 360 -8.03 6.44 9.56
N GLN A 361 -9.33 6.18 9.37
CA GLN A 361 -10.40 7.17 9.46
C GLN A 361 -10.29 8.33 8.45
N PHE A 362 -9.61 8.14 7.30
CA PHE A 362 -9.49 9.20 6.29
C PHE A 362 -10.86 9.70 5.82
N TRP A 363 -11.86 8.82 5.76
CA TRP A 363 -13.23 9.10 5.34
C TRP A 363 -13.99 10.10 6.23
N ASP A 364 -13.64 10.19 7.51
CA ASP A 364 -14.24 11.13 8.46
C ASP A 364 -13.26 12.23 8.89
N LYS A 365 -12.01 11.84 9.14
CA LYS A 365 -10.99 12.71 9.74
C LYS A 365 -10.41 13.70 8.75
N TYR A 366 -10.27 13.27 7.48
CA TYR A 366 -9.68 14.09 6.43
C TYR A 366 -10.76 14.50 5.43
N ALA A 367 -11.68 15.39 5.83
CA ALA A 367 -12.61 15.95 4.85
C ALA A 367 -11.82 16.40 3.61
N THR A 368 -12.18 15.85 2.46
CA THR A 368 -11.36 15.79 1.26
C THR A 368 -10.88 17.13 0.74
N GLU A 369 -11.67 18.19 0.95
CA GLU A 369 -11.40 19.52 0.38
C GLU A 369 -10.99 20.57 1.42
N ARG A 370 -10.91 20.22 2.70
CA ARG A 370 -10.46 21.17 3.71
C ARG A 370 -8.94 21.26 3.72
N PRO A 371 -8.35 22.44 3.52
CA PRO A 371 -6.93 22.67 3.75
C PRO A 371 -6.53 22.22 5.16
N ILE A 372 -5.33 21.66 5.30
CA ILE A 372 -4.79 21.30 6.61
C ILE A 372 -4.65 22.55 7.49
N ALA A 373 -4.35 23.70 6.87
CA ALA A 373 -4.27 25.02 7.52
C ALA A 373 -5.59 25.50 8.13
N ASP A 374 -6.75 24.96 7.74
CA ASP A 374 -8.04 25.23 8.37
C ASP A 374 -8.27 24.47 9.68
N SER A 375 -7.26 23.82 10.21
CA SER A 375 -7.33 23.23 11.55
C SER A 375 -7.59 24.32 12.56
N ARG A 376 -8.79 24.34 13.16
CA ARG A 376 -9.22 25.35 14.11
C ARG A 376 -8.83 24.95 15.52
N ILE A 377 -8.22 25.87 16.23
CA ILE A 377 -7.90 25.70 17.65
C ILE A 377 -9.05 26.30 18.47
N LYS A 378 -9.65 25.47 19.33
CA LYS A 378 -10.56 25.95 20.38
C LYS A 378 -9.75 26.53 21.53
N ALA A 379 -9.91 27.82 21.80
CA ALA A 379 -9.30 28.42 22.98
C ALA A 379 -9.89 27.79 24.27
N PRO A 380 -9.09 27.56 25.32
CA PRO A 380 -9.57 26.95 26.59
C PRO A 380 -10.67 27.79 27.28
N THR A 381 -10.87 29.04 26.90
CA THR A 381 -11.78 29.99 27.51
C THR A 381 -13.13 30.15 26.79
N GLY A 382 -13.57 29.13 26.06
CA GLY A 382 -14.94 29.01 25.53
C GLY A 382 -15.24 29.87 24.30
N GLY A 383 -15.53 29.20 23.18
CA GLY A 383 -16.31 29.76 22.08
C GLY A 383 -15.59 30.47 20.94
N VAL A 384 -14.29 30.71 21.00
CA VAL A 384 -13.54 31.33 19.90
C VAL A 384 -12.72 30.24 19.17
N GLU A 385 -13.15 29.89 17.96
CA GLU A 385 -12.36 29.05 17.05
C GLU A 385 -11.57 29.97 16.11
N LYS A 386 -10.24 29.85 16.13
CA LYS A 386 -9.35 30.53 15.19
C LYS A 386 -8.54 29.52 14.41
N SER A 387 -8.16 29.85 13.17
CA SER A 387 -7.23 29.04 12.41
C SER A 387 -5.86 29.00 13.10
N VAL A 388 -5.09 27.94 12.87
CA VAL A 388 -3.72 27.80 13.42
C VAL A 388 -2.86 29.00 13.01
N ASP A 389 -3.04 29.50 11.78
CA ASP A 389 -2.30 30.63 11.22
C ASP A 389 -2.67 31.95 11.93
N GLU A 390 -3.96 32.21 12.19
CA GLU A 390 -4.40 33.38 12.94
C GLU A 390 -3.90 33.34 14.38
N PHE A 391 -3.88 32.17 15.01
CA PHE A 391 -3.34 32.00 16.35
C PHE A 391 -1.83 32.21 16.38
N GLY A 392 -1.09 31.65 15.42
CA GLY A 392 0.36 31.80 15.25
C GLY A 392 0.73 33.26 14.99
N LEU A 393 0.01 33.95 14.10
CA LEU A 393 0.21 35.36 13.81
C LEU A 393 -0.08 36.22 15.05
N GLY A 394 -1.13 35.89 15.81
CA GLY A 394 -1.45 36.56 17.09
C GLY A 394 -0.32 36.45 18.12
N LEU A 395 0.27 35.23 18.26
CA LEU A 395 1.42 35.03 19.15
C LEU A 395 2.67 35.77 18.71
N LEU A 396 2.97 35.79 17.41
CA LEU A 396 4.11 36.53 16.85
C LEU A 396 3.95 38.03 17.06
N THR A 397 2.74 38.55 16.86
CA THR A 397 2.42 39.95 17.07
C THR A 397 2.59 40.34 18.56
N ALA A 398 2.08 39.53 19.47
CA ALA A 398 2.22 39.75 20.91
C ALA A 398 3.69 39.72 21.36
N ALA A 399 4.46 38.75 20.84
CA ALA A 399 5.90 38.66 21.11
C ALA A 399 6.66 39.90 20.57
N GLY A 400 6.37 40.31 19.33
CA GLY A 400 6.95 41.50 18.73
C GLY A 400 6.68 42.78 19.53
N ILE A 401 5.43 42.98 20.02
CA ILE A 401 5.06 44.09 20.90
C ILE A 401 5.83 43.99 22.22
N GLY A 402 5.91 42.83 22.84
CA GLY A 402 6.67 42.59 24.09
C GLY A 402 8.15 42.94 23.96
N ILE A 403 8.78 42.51 22.88
CA ILE A 403 10.18 42.83 22.55
C ILE A 403 10.33 44.36 22.34
N GLY A 404 9.42 44.99 21.63
CA GLY A 404 9.44 46.43 21.39
C GLY A 404 9.31 47.24 22.68
N ILE A 405 8.39 46.86 23.57
CA ILE A 405 8.22 47.50 24.89
C ILE A 405 9.49 47.32 25.73
N HIS A 406 10.06 46.13 25.76
CA HIS A 406 11.28 45.86 26.50
C HIS A 406 12.47 46.69 25.97
N ALA A 407 12.65 46.79 24.67
CA ALA A 407 13.70 47.59 24.05
C ALA A 407 13.57 49.08 24.41
N VAL A 408 12.35 49.64 24.33
CA VAL A 408 12.09 51.05 24.71
C VAL A 408 12.34 51.26 26.19
N ALA A 409 11.93 50.34 27.07
CA ALA A 409 12.15 50.42 28.50
C ALA A 409 13.65 50.37 28.84
N SER A 410 14.40 49.48 28.17
CA SER A 410 15.85 49.36 28.34
C SER A 410 16.62 50.62 27.91
N ILE A 411 16.23 51.22 26.78
CA ILE A 411 16.80 52.50 26.32
C ILE A 411 16.49 53.65 27.29
N ALA A 412 15.26 53.67 27.81
CA ALA A 412 14.87 54.71 28.78
C ALA A 412 15.60 54.54 30.14
N ALA A 413 15.83 53.29 30.56
CA ALA A 413 16.62 53.00 31.78
C ALA A 413 18.09 53.37 31.62
N GLY A 414 18.71 53.05 30.48
CA GLY A 414 20.10 53.39 30.21
C GLY A 414 20.39 54.90 30.06
N LYS A 415 19.34 55.72 29.72
CA LYS A 415 19.49 57.17 29.75
C LYS A 415 19.46 57.76 31.13
N LYS A 416 18.91 57.07 32.14
CA LYS A 416 18.93 57.57 33.55
C LYS A 416 20.26 57.30 34.27
N GLU A 417 21.02 56.31 33.83
CA GLU A 417 22.34 56.06 34.41
C GLU A 417 23.49 56.89 33.80
N GLY A 418 23.22 57.64 32.73
CA GLY A 418 24.20 58.51 32.07
C GLY A 418 24.12 60.00 32.49
N ASP A 419 23.16 60.41 33.34
CA ASP A 419 22.93 61.76 33.83
C ASP A 419 23.24 61.92 35.33
N GLU A 420 23.88 60.93 35.99
CA GLU A 420 24.54 61.08 37.31
C GLU A 420 26.07 61.06 37.11
#